data_5610112388fa79026eba6413a005e27b
#
_entry.id   5610112388fa79026eba6413a005e27b
#
_cell.length_a   1.000
_cell.length_b   1.000
_cell.length_c   1.000
_cell.angle_alpha   90.00
_cell.angle_beta   90.00
_cell.angle_gamma   90.00
#
_symmetry.space_group_name_H-M   'P 1'
#
loop_
_entity.id
_entity.type
_entity.pdbx_description
1 polymer ?
#
loop_
_entity_poly.entity_id
_entity_poly.type
_entity_poly.pdbx_seq_one_letter_code
_entity_poly.pdbx_strand_id
1 'polypeptide(L)'
;MEIIPTVKIVNRDGIKAVKNGQKANKFASIPAEKKPSWIRVKASFDPKYKLVKDQVASKKLNTVCEEAMCPNISECWSSGTATFMLMGSVCTRACKFCSVDTGNPKGWLDQEEPLKTAKAVRTMGLKYVVLTSVNRDDLEDGGAEHYAQTVQAIKDLNPNTAVEALTPDFKGIKLSLIHI
;
A
#
# COMPACT_ATOMS: atom_id res chain seq x y z
N MET A 1 -7.29 -27.06 -17.54
CA MET A 1 -7.06 -25.76 -16.88
C MET A 1 -6.15 -26.08 -15.70
N GLU A 2 -4.85 -25.86 -15.85
CA GLU A 2 -3.92 -26.10 -14.74
C GLU A 2 -4.20 -25.08 -13.63
N ILE A 3 -4.54 -25.58 -12.46
CA ILE A 3 -4.74 -24.77 -11.26
C ILE A 3 -3.35 -24.39 -10.75
N ILE A 4 -3.02 -23.11 -10.85
CA ILE A 4 -1.79 -22.61 -10.25
C ILE A 4 -1.91 -22.74 -8.74
N PRO A 5 -0.95 -23.36 -8.06
CA PRO A 5 -1.00 -23.47 -6.62
C PRO A 5 -0.98 -22.07 -5.99
N THR A 6 -2.07 -21.70 -5.33
CA THR A 6 -2.15 -20.45 -4.57
C THR A 6 -1.31 -20.59 -3.31
N VAL A 7 -0.33 -19.69 -3.14
CA VAL A 7 0.47 -19.65 -1.92
C VAL A 7 -0.36 -18.98 -0.82
N LYS A 8 -0.79 -19.78 0.16
CA LYS A 8 -1.46 -19.27 1.36
C LYS A 8 -0.41 -18.78 2.35
N ILE A 9 -0.62 -17.59 2.86
CA ILE A 9 0.25 -16.95 3.84
C ILE A 9 -0.55 -16.48 5.05
N VAL A 10 0.15 -16.20 6.12
CA VAL A 10 -0.36 -15.41 7.25
C VAL A 10 0.50 -14.17 7.32
N ASN A 11 -0.12 -12.99 7.23
CA ASN A 11 0.62 -11.73 7.30
C ASN A 11 1.08 -11.43 8.74
N ARG A 12 1.79 -10.31 8.94
CA ARG A 12 2.31 -9.88 10.25
C ARG A 12 1.23 -9.62 11.30
N ASP A 13 -0.03 -9.39 10.87
CA ASP A 13 -1.19 -9.11 11.73
C ASP A 13 -2.02 -10.37 11.99
N GLY A 14 -1.52 -11.55 11.61
CA GLY A 14 -2.21 -12.83 11.79
C GLY A 14 -3.32 -13.10 10.78
N ILE A 15 -3.47 -12.27 9.74
CA ILE A 15 -4.52 -12.39 8.73
C ILE A 15 -4.11 -13.41 7.67
N LYS A 16 -4.99 -14.39 7.42
CA LYS A 16 -4.81 -15.38 6.34
C LYS A 16 -5.10 -14.74 4.99
N ALA A 17 -4.16 -14.89 4.06
CA ALA A 17 -4.27 -14.33 2.71
C ALA A 17 -3.70 -15.26 1.65
N VAL A 18 -4.01 -14.96 0.39
CA VAL A 18 -3.38 -15.55 -0.79
C VAL A 18 -2.37 -14.54 -1.33
N LYS A 19 -1.11 -14.96 -1.40
CA LYS A 19 0.00 -14.10 -1.82
C LYS A 19 -0.17 -13.66 -3.27
N ASN A 20 0.07 -12.36 -3.52
CA ASN A 20 -0.01 -11.73 -4.85
C ASN A 20 -1.38 -11.92 -5.54
N GLY A 21 -2.45 -12.06 -4.78
CA GLY A 21 -3.79 -12.28 -5.30
C GLY A 21 -3.95 -13.62 -6.04
N GLN A 22 -5.15 -13.86 -6.56
CA GLN A 22 -5.44 -15.06 -7.39
C GLN A 22 -5.09 -14.77 -8.85
N LYS A 23 -3.82 -14.80 -9.21
CA LYS A 23 -3.40 -14.65 -10.62
C LYS A 23 -3.37 -16.00 -11.30
N ALA A 24 -4.26 -16.21 -12.27
CA ALA A 24 -4.07 -17.28 -13.25
C ALA A 24 -2.87 -16.90 -14.13
N ASN A 25 -1.71 -17.48 -13.88
CA ASN A 25 -0.55 -17.28 -14.73
C ASN A 25 -0.72 -18.10 -16.03
N LYS A 26 -1.36 -17.51 -17.04
CA LYS A 26 -1.49 -18.12 -18.37
C LYS A 26 -0.15 -18.34 -19.07
N PHE A 27 0.93 -17.80 -18.55
CA PHE A 27 2.26 -17.76 -19.15
C PHE A 27 3.35 -18.41 -18.30
N ALA A 28 2.98 -19.24 -17.31
CA ALA A 28 3.94 -19.90 -16.42
C ALA A 28 4.97 -20.78 -17.18
N SER A 29 4.64 -21.21 -18.39
CA SER A 29 5.50 -22.00 -19.27
C SER A 29 6.36 -21.18 -20.23
N ILE A 30 6.17 -19.86 -20.31
CA ILE A 30 6.98 -19.01 -21.18
C ILE A 30 8.20 -18.56 -20.38
N PRO A 31 9.43 -18.96 -20.80
CA PRO A 31 10.64 -18.45 -20.18
C PRO A 31 10.65 -16.92 -20.25
N ALA A 32 10.90 -16.27 -19.12
CA ALA A 32 11.06 -14.83 -19.11
C ALA A 32 12.29 -14.46 -19.96
N GLU A 33 12.08 -13.73 -21.04
CA GLU A 33 13.18 -13.17 -21.83
C GLU A 33 14.05 -12.27 -20.95
N LYS A 34 15.36 -12.27 -21.21
CA LYS A 34 16.26 -11.36 -20.49
C LYS A 34 15.84 -9.93 -20.74
N LYS A 35 15.70 -9.15 -19.68
CA LYS A 35 15.41 -7.72 -19.80
C LYS A 35 16.50 -7.05 -20.63
N PRO A 36 16.13 -6.08 -21.51
CA PRO A 36 17.11 -5.30 -22.26
C PRO A 36 18.17 -4.66 -21.34
N SER A 37 19.41 -4.58 -21.81
CA SER A 37 20.55 -4.11 -21.02
C SER A 37 20.42 -2.66 -20.51
N TRP A 38 19.56 -1.88 -21.14
CA TRP A 38 19.27 -0.49 -20.74
C TRP A 38 18.29 -0.39 -19.56
N ILE A 39 17.53 -1.46 -19.22
CA ILE A 39 16.68 -1.51 -18.04
C ILE A 39 17.57 -1.81 -16.84
N ARG A 40 17.98 -0.77 -16.14
CA ARG A 40 18.77 -0.88 -14.92
C ARG A 40 18.07 -0.18 -13.76
N VAL A 41 17.95 -0.86 -12.63
CA VAL A 41 17.50 -0.24 -11.38
C VAL A 41 18.75 0.25 -10.65
N LYS A 42 18.79 1.55 -10.30
CA LYS A 42 19.87 2.10 -9.48
C LYS A 42 19.59 1.72 -8.03
N ALA A 43 20.50 0.98 -7.41
CA ALA A 43 20.48 0.82 -5.96
C ALA A 43 20.80 2.18 -5.32
N SER A 44 19.96 2.62 -4.38
CA SER A 44 20.22 3.85 -3.63
C SER A 44 20.84 3.50 -2.29
N PHE A 45 21.96 4.15 -1.99
CA PHE A 45 22.58 4.17 -0.67
C PHE A 45 22.30 5.51 0.05
N ASP A 46 21.28 6.25 -0.42
CA ASP A 46 20.92 7.55 0.13
C ASP A 46 20.40 7.40 1.56
N PRO A 47 20.90 8.21 2.51
CA PRO A 47 20.40 8.23 3.89
C PRO A 47 18.89 8.45 4.00
N LYS A 48 18.29 9.22 3.09
CA LYS A 48 16.84 9.44 3.06
C LYS A 48 16.07 8.16 2.72
N TYR A 49 16.56 7.37 1.76
CA TYR A 49 15.96 6.06 1.47
C TYR A 49 15.91 5.18 2.72
N LYS A 50 17.04 5.10 3.44
CA LYS A 50 17.12 4.33 4.69
C LYS A 50 16.16 4.87 5.73
N LEU A 51 16.10 6.20 5.91
CA LEU A 51 15.16 6.83 6.84
C LEU A 51 13.71 6.45 6.53
N VAL A 52 13.28 6.55 5.27
CA VAL A 52 11.92 6.18 4.85
C VAL A 52 11.64 4.72 5.16
N LYS A 53 12.56 3.82 4.78
CA LYS A 53 12.45 2.38 5.04
C LYS A 53 12.31 2.07 6.53
N ASP A 54 13.15 2.68 7.37
CA ASP A 54 13.13 2.47 8.81
C ASP A 54 11.83 3.02 9.44
N GLN A 55 11.30 4.15 8.95
CA GLN A 55 10.03 4.71 9.42
C GLN A 55 8.84 3.81 9.05
N VAL A 56 8.79 3.31 7.83
CA VAL A 56 7.74 2.38 7.36
C VAL A 56 7.77 1.11 8.22
N ALA A 57 8.95 0.50 8.39
CA ALA A 57 9.11 -0.73 9.14
C ALA A 57 8.80 -0.56 10.64
N SER A 58 9.36 0.45 11.31
CA SER A 58 9.19 0.68 12.75
C SER A 58 7.76 1.00 13.16
N LYS A 59 7.01 1.67 12.28
CA LYS A 59 5.60 2.01 12.51
C LYS A 59 4.62 0.96 11.97
N LYS A 60 5.14 -0.13 11.38
CA LYS A 60 4.35 -1.20 10.75
C LYS A 60 3.39 -0.67 9.66
N LEU A 61 3.79 0.39 8.95
CA LEU A 61 3.02 0.93 7.83
C LEU A 61 3.20 0.05 6.59
N ASN A 62 2.29 0.21 5.64
CA ASN A 62 2.34 -0.47 4.34
C ASN A 62 2.55 0.57 3.25
N THR A 63 3.29 0.19 2.20
CA THR A 63 3.49 1.02 1.02
C THR A 63 3.24 0.23 -0.25
N VAL A 64 2.60 0.84 -1.23
CA VAL A 64 2.48 0.25 -2.57
C VAL A 64 3.86 0.03 -3.19
N CYS A 65 4.83 0.87 -2.81
CA CYS A 65 6.19 0.77 -3.32
C CYS A 65 6.84 -0.59 -3.01
N GLU A 66 6.57 -1.14 -1.80
CA GLU A 66 7.05 -2.47 -1.40
C GLU A 66 6.15 -3.58 -1.95
N GLU A 67 4.83 -3.47 -1.77
CA GLU A 67 3.87 -4.51 -2.17
C GLU A 67 3.86 -4.75 -3.70
N ALA A 68 4.01 -3.70 -4.50
CA ALA A 68 4.12 -3.80 -5.95
C ALA A 68 5.53 -4.10 -6.45
N MET A 69 6.53 -4.25 -5.55
CA MET A 69 7.94 -4.41 -5.92
C MET A 69 8.39 -3.35 -6.94
N CYS A 70 8.07 -2.09 -6.65
CA CYS A 70 8.27 -0.98 -7.57
C CYS A 70 9.77 -0.79 -7.89
N PRO A 71 10.18 -0.79 -9.17
CA PRO A 71 11.58 -0.60 -9.53
C PRO A 71 12.12 0.79 -9.23
N ASN A 72 11.25 1.78 -9.07
CA ASN A 72 11.61 3.17 -8.80
C ASN A 72 11.65 3.53 -7.31
N ILE A 73 11.45 2.55 -6.42
CA ILE A 73 11.37 2.78 -4.97
C ILE A 73 12.59 3.55 -4.43
N SER A 74 13.78 3.21 -4.92
CA SER A 74 15.02 3.86 -4.48
C SER A 74 15.06 5.34 -4.82
N GLU A 75 14.62 5.71 -6.01
CA GLU A 75 14.60 7.09 -6.49
C GLU A 75 13.52 7.91 -5.75
N CYS A 76 12.30 7.39 -5.68
CA CYS A 76 11.18 8.04 -5.01
C CYS A 76 11.46 8.29 -3.53
N TRP A 77 11.94 7.29 -2.82
CA TRP A 77 12.21 7.42 -1.38
C TRP A 77 13.41 8.33 -1.09
N SER A 78 14.42 8.34 -1.96
CA SER A 78 15.54 9.29 -1.86
C SER A 78 15.12 10.73 -2.11
N SER A 79 14.12 10.95 -2.98
CA SER A 79 13.54 12.28 -3.22
C SER A 79 12.48 12.69 -2.19
N GLY A 80 12.18 11.84 -1.21
CA GLY A 80 11.21 12.12 -0.15
C GLY A 80 9.76 11.99 -0.60
N THR A 81 9.49 11.10 -1.56
CA THR A 81 8.13 10.76 -1.99
C THR A 81 7.82 9.32 -1.66
N ALA A 82 6.69 9.05 -1.01
CA ALA A 82 6.23 7.71 -0.69
C ALA A 82 4.72 7.59 -0.93
N THR A 83 4.28 6.40 -1.34
CA THR A 83 2.86 6.05 -1.49
C THR A 83 2.48 5.10 -0.38
N PHE A 84 1.76 5.59 0.63
CA PHE A 84 1.25 4.77 1.72
C PHE A 84 0.00 4.01 1.27
N MET A 85 -0.08 2.76 1.71
CA MET A 85 -1.24 1.91 1.50
C MET A 85 -1.93 1.66 2.84
N LEU A 86 -3.11 2.24 2.98
CA LEU A 86 -3.87 2.24 4.23
C LEU A 86 -4.69 0.96 4.42
N MET A 87 -5.08 0.69 5.66
CA MET A 87 -5.92 -0.42 6.10
C MET A 87 -5.26 -1.80 5.96
N GLY A 88 -3.93 -1.81 6.02
CA GLY A 88 -3.14 -3.04 6.05
C GLY A 88 -2.67 -3.51 4.68
N SER A 89 -2.14 -4.74 4.61
CA SER A 89 -1.55 -5.35 3.42
C SER A 89 -2.44 -6.39 2.75
N VAL A 90 -3.68 -6.59 3.22
CA VAL A 90 -4.59 -7.62 2.71
C VAL A 90 -5.86 -6.97 2.16
N CYS A 91 -6.09 -7.18 0.86
CA CYS A 91 -7.26 -6.66 0.14
C CYS A 91 -8.38 -7.71 0.09
N THR A 92 -9.63 -7.28 0.22
CA THR A 92 -10.78 -8.19 0.06
C THR A 92 -11.04 -8.59 -1.40
N ARG A 93 -10.43 -7.88 -2.36
CA ARG A 93 -10.62 -8.09 -3.80
C ARG A 93 -9.37 -8.65 -4.48
N ALA A 94 -9.58 -9.48 -5.50
CA ALA A 94 -8.55 -10.16 -6.27
C ALA A 94 -8.45 -9.59 -7.70
N CYS A 95 -8.03 -8.34 -7.84
CA CYS A 95 -7.86 -7.72 -9.15
C CYS A 95 -6.72 -8.40 -9.93
N LYS A 96 -6.95 -8.76 -11.20
CA LYS A 96 -6.00 -9.53 -12.02
C LYS A 96 -4.65 -8.86 -12.25
N PHE A 97 -4.58 -7.55 -12.18
CA PHE A 97 -3.36 -6.75 -12.37
C PHE A 97 -2.64 -6.40 -11.06
N CYS A 98 -3.27 -6.62 -9.91
CA CYS A 98 -2.77 -6.19 -8.61
C CYS A 98 -1.86 -7.23 -7.96
N SER A 99 -0.78 -6.81 -7.29
CA SER A 99 0.15 -7.68 -6.57
C SER A 99 -0.14 -7.75 -5.07
N VAL A 100 -1.12 -6.98 -4.58
CA VAL A 100 -1.50 -6.98 -3.16
C VAL A 100 -2.11 -8.33 -2.77
N ASP A 101 -1.80 -8.79 -1.59
CA ASP A 101 -2.31 -10.04 -1.05
C ASP A 101 -3.83 -10.01 -0.87
N THR A 102 -4.49 -11.11 -1.19
CA THR A 102 -5.96 -11.21 -1.16
C THR A 102 -6.42 -12.08 0.00
N GLY A 103 -7.36 -11.57 0.79
CA GLY A 103 -7.94 -12.29 1.93
C GLY A 103 -9.08 -11.51 2.57
N ASN A 104 -9.54 -12.00 3.72
CA ASN A 104 -10.56 -11.29 4.50
C ASN A 104 -10.01 -10.97 5.89
N PRO A 105 -9.75 -9.69 6.20
CA PRO A 105 -9.29 -9.24 7.51
C PRO A 105 -10.34 -9.34 8.63
N LYS A 106 -11.61 -9.62 8.29
CA LYS A 106 -12.71 -9.80 9.25
C LYS A 106 -12.89 -8.60 10.19
N GLY A 107 -12.86 -7.41 9.63
CA GLY A 107 -13.03 -6.16 10.37
C GLY A 107 -11.79 -5.70 11.16
N TRP A 108 -10.68 -6.45 11.15
CA TRP A 108 -9.46 -5.99 11.81
C TRP A 108 -8.93 -4.70 11.16
N LEU A 109 -8.62 -3.71 11.98
CA LEU A 109 -8.12 -2.41 11.55
C LEU A 109 -7.20 -1.83 12.62
N ASP A 110 -6.02 -1.33 12.23
CA ASP A 110 -5.13 -0.63 13.14
C ASP A 110 -5.63 0.79 13.40
N GLN A 111 -6.29 1.01 14.52
CA GLN A 111 -6.85 2.32 14.90
C GLN A 111 -5.79 3.41 15.06
N GLU A 112 -4.53 3.05 15.24
CA GLU A 112 -3.43 4.01 15.35
C GLU A 112 -2.78 4.34 14.00
N GLU A 113 -3.14 3.66 12.91
CA GLU A 113 -2.56 3.87 11.58
C GLU A 113 -2.64 5.33 11.12
N PRO A 114 -3.76 6.07 11.30
CA PRO A 114 -3.83 7.49 10.94
C PRO A 114 -2.73 8.34 11.59
N LEU A 115 -2.56 8.19 12.90
CA LEU A 115 -1.55 8.94 13.64
C LEU A 115 -0.12 8.47 13.33
N LYS A 116 0.08 7.16 13.15
CA LYS A 116 1.37 6.58 12.75
C LYS A 116 1.80 7.10 11.39
N THR A 117 0.88 7.16 10.43
CA THR A 117 1.12 7.68 9.07
C THR A 117 1.46 9.17 9.12
N ALA A 118 0.69 9.98 9.84
CA ALA A 118 0.95 11.41 10.00
C ALA A 118 2.33 11.69 10.63
N LYS A 119 2.72 10.92 11.65
CA LYS A 119 4.04 10.99 12.27
C LYS A 119 5.16 10.54 11.33
N ALA A 120 4.91 9.52 10.49
CA ALA A 120 5.87 9.10 9.49
C ALA A 120 6.13 10.20 8.46
N VAL A 121 5.07 10.79 7.89
CA VAL A 121 5.14 11.93 6.95
C VAL A 121 5.97 13.06 7.54
N ARG A 122 5.75 13.42 8.81
CA ARG A 122 6.50 14.46 9.52
C ARG A 122 7.98 14.12 9.67
N THR A 123 8.29 12.89 10.14
CA THR A 123 9.66 12.47 10.38
C THR A 123 10.46 12.38 9.08
N MET A 124 9.80 11.98 7.98
CA MET A 124 10.40 11.94 6.65
C MET A 124 10.53 13.33 6.00
N GLY A 125 9.87 14.36 6.55
CA GLY A 125 9.84 15.70 5.98
C GLY A 125 9.22 15.76 4.59
N LEU A 126 8.17 14.96 4.33
CA LEU A 126 7.55 14.88 3.03
C LEU A 126 6.79 16.17 2.71
N LYS A 127 7.07 16.74 1.55
CA LYS A 127 6.29 17.86 1.00
C LYS A 127 5.07 17.38 0.23
N TYR A 128 5.10 16.14 -0.22
CA TYR A 128 4.05 15.50 -1.00
C TYR A 128 3.93 14.04 -0.60
N VAL A 129 2.71 13.61 -0.30
CA VAL A 129 2.41 12.23 0.07
C VAL A 129 1.23 11.72 -0.75
N VAL A 130 1.37 10.51 -1.26
CA VAL A 130 0.28 9.80 -1.94
C VAL A 130 -0.31 8.80 -0.96
N LEU A 131 -1.62 8.80 -0.81
CA LEU A 131 -2.35 7.82 -0.05
C LEU A 131 -3.17 6.96 -0.99
N THR A 132 -3.11 5.67 -0.79
CA THR A 132 -4.03 4.70 -1.39
C THR A 132 -4.47 3.72 -0.31
N SER A 133 -5.30 2.76 -0.65
CA SER A 133 -5.74 1.75 0.32
C SER A 133 -6.04 0.43 -0.35
N VAL A 134 -6.06 -0.63 0.43
CA VAL A 134 -6.72 -1.88 0.05
C VAL A 134 -8.24 -1.71 0.08
N ASN A 135 -8.98 -2.49 -0.71
CA ASN A 135 -10.43 -2.57 -0.55
C ASN A 135 -10.79 -3.37 0.71
N ARG A 136 -11.75 -2.89 1.46
CA ARG A 136 -12.20 -3.43 2.73
C ARG A 136 -13.71 -3.65 2.73
N ASP A 137 -14.15 -4.57 1.85
CA ASP A 137 -15.58 -4.94 1.76
C ASP A 137 -16.11 -5.62 3.04
N ASP A 138 -15.19 -5.98 3.95
CA ASP A 138 -15.47 -6.50 5.28
C ASP A 138 -15.82 -5.40 6.32
N LEU A 139 -15.58 -4.12 6.01
CA LEU A 139 -16.00 -2.97 6.82
C LEU A 139 -17.33 -2.42 6.30
N GLU A 140 -18.15 -1.86 7.17
CA GLU A 140 -19.47 -1.36 6.83
C GLU A 140 -19.41 -0.22 5.81
N ASP A 141 -18.52 0.74 6.04
CA ASP A 141 -18.28 1.93 5.20
C ASP A 141 -17.19 1.72 4.13
N GLY A 142 -16.68 0.49 3.98
CA GLY A 142 -15.55 0.20 3.10
C GLY A 142 -14.23 0.82 3.55
N GLY A 143 -14.15 1.36 4.78
CA GLY A 143 -12.98 2.01 5.36
C GLY A 143 -12.87 3.52 5.06
N ALA A 144 -13.96 4.16 4.63
CA ALA A 144 -13.95 5.57 4.25
C ALA A 144 -13.63 6.48 5.43
N GLU A 145 -14.19 6.22 6.62
CA GLU A 145 -13.91 7.00 7.82
C GLU A 145 -12.43 6.92 8.21
N HIS A 146 -11.86 5.73 8.20
CA HIS A 146 -10.44 5.53 8.51
C HIS A 146 -9.52 6.26 7.52
N TYR A 147 -9.90 6.25 6.24
CA TYR A 147 -9.18 6.99 5.20
C TYR A 147 -9.24 8.50 5.46
N ALA A 148 -10.42 9.04 5.73
CA ALA A 148 -10.64 10.45 6.04
C ALA A 148 -9.87 10.89 7.29
N GLN A 149 -9.91 10.10 8.37
CA GLN A 149 -9.15 10.32 9.59
C GLN A 149 -7.64 10.37 9.32
N THR A 150 -7.15 9.54 8.40
CA THR A 150 -5.73 9.55 8.03
C THR A 150 -5.35 10.83 7.30
N VAL A 151 -6.16 11.28 6.34
CA VAL A 151 -5.96 12.58 5.65
C VAL A 151 -5.96 13.71 6.66
N GLN A 152 -6.95 13.75 7.55
CA GLN A 152 -7.06 14.79 8.58
C GLN A 152 -5.85 14.81 9.50
N ALA A 153 -5.44 13.64 10.03
CA ALA A 153 -4.27 13.54 10.91
C ALA A 153 -2.97 14.03 10.23
N ILE A 154 -2.82 13.75 8.92
CA ILE A 154 -1.68 14.26 8.15
C ILE A 154 -1.76 15.78 8.04
N LYS A 155 -2.91 16.35 7.69
CA LYS A 155 -3.09 17.81 7.54
C LYS A 155 -2.88 18.56 8.84
N ASP A 156 -3.37 18.01 9.96
CA ASP A 156 -3.21 18.61 11.29
C ASP A 156 -1.74 18.64 11.73
N LEU A 157 -1.03 17.54 11.51
CA LEU A 157 0.36 17.42 11.94
C LEU A 157 1.36 18.03 10.94
N ASN A 158 0.99 18.10 9.65
CA ASN A 158 1.83 18.53 8.53
C ASN A 158 1.04 19.49 7.59
N PRO A 159 0.67 20.70 8.02
CA PRO A 159 -0.24 21.56 7.28
C PRO A 159 0.27 21.96 5.88
N ASN A 160 1.58 21.97 5.69
CA ASN A 160 2.22 22.32 4.41
C ASN A 160 2.45 21.13 3.48
N THR A 161 2.11 19.90 3.90
CA THR A 161 2.25 18.71 3.06
C THR A 161 1.05 18.61 2.11
N ALA A 162 1.31 18.51 0.81
CA ALA A 162 0.28 18.19 -0.16
C ALA A 162 -0.08 16.70 -0.04
N VAL A 163 -1.37 16.39 0.00
CA VAL A 163 -1.89 15.03 0.08
C VAL A 163 -2.66 14.72 -1.20
N GLU A 164 -2.21 13.72 -1.93
CA GLU A 164 -2.94 13.11 -3.03
C GLU A 164 -3.66 11.86 -2.53
N ALA A 165 -4.95 11.78 -2.76
CA ALA A 165 -5.79 10.67 -2.35
C ALA A 165 -6.21 9.82 -3.56
N LEU A 166 -5.67 8.61 -3.68
CA LEU A 166 -6.10 7.59 -4.64
C LEU A 166 -7.15 6.71 -3.94
N THR A 167 -8.40 7.16 -3.98
CA THR A 167 -9.49 6.55 -3.22
C THR A 167 -10.00 5.27 -3.87
N PRO A 168 -10.35 4.23 -3.09
CA PRO A 168 -11.12 3.09 -3.57
C PRO A 168 -12.59 3.51 -3.81
N ASP A 169 -13.42 2.57 -4.25
CA ASP A 169 -14.84 2.81 -4.49
C ASP A 169 -15.71 2.79 -3.22
N PHE A 170 -15.13 2.45 -2.06
CA PHE A 170 -15.85 2.32 -0.78
C PHE A 170 -17.19 1.61 -0.89
N LYS A 171 -17.23 0.48 -1.59
CA LYS A 171 -18.46 -0.32 -1.87
C LYS A 171 -19.54 0.45 -2.62
N GLY A 172 -19.21 1.54 -3.30
CA GLY A 172 -20.17 2.40 -4.00
C GLY A 172 -21.03 3.28 -3.07
N ILE A 173 -20.66 3.42 -1.80
CA ILE A 173 -21.39 4.25 -0.83
C ILE A 173 -21.03 5.72 -1.08
N LYS A 174 -21.93 6.47 -1.69
CA LYS A 174 -21.70 7.88 -2.08
C LYS A 174 -21.34 8.79 -0.91
N LEU A 175 -21.96 8.59 0.26
CA LEU A 175 -21.68 9.39 1.46
C LEU A 175 -20.25 9.22 1.96
N SER A 176 -19.66 8.06 1.78
CA SER A 176 -18.27 7.81 2.14
C SER A 176 -17.28 8.65 1.33
N LEU A 177 -17.61 8.99 0.08
CA LEU A 177 -16.78 9.83 -0.79
C LEU A 177 -16.83 11.33 -0.42
N ILE A 178 -17.87 11.77 0.27
CA ILE A 178 -18.02 13.17 0.68
C ILE A 178 -17.07 13.53 1.83
N HIS A 179 -16.68 12.57 2.67
CA HIS A 179 -15.76 12.80 3.79
C HIS A 179 -14.30 13.03 3.35
N ILE A 180 -13.98 12.71 2.13
CA ILE A 180 -12.63 12.81 1.56
C ILE A 180 -12.49 14.06 0.72
#